data_72c7d858c2b7542818010b70f031f8d9
#
_entry.id   72c7d858c2b7542818010b70f031f8d9
#
_cell.length_a   1.000
_cell.length_b   1.000
_cell.length_c   1.000
_cell.angle_alpha   90.00
_cell.angle_beta   90.00
_cell.angle_gamma   90.00
#
_symmetry.space_group_name_H-M   'P 1'
#
loop_
_entity.id
_entity.type
_entity.pdbx_description
1 polymer ?
#
loop_
_entity_poly.entity_id
_entity_poly.type
_entity_poly.pdbx_seq_one_letter_code
_entity_poly.pdbx_strand_id
1 'polypeptide(L)'
;MKAFAWDEQKNELLKDNRGITFEEVVYHINHGDLLAKLDHPNSVRYPHQQIFVIKVEEYVYVVPFVEDKERYFLKTIIPSRKSTREFLKERKGDYEIG
;
A
#
# COMPACT_ATOMS: atom_id res chain seq x y z
N MET A 1 -10.63 -13.38 -6.69
CA MET A 1 -9.64 -12.60 -5.91
C MET A 1 -9.59 -13.11 -4.49
N LYS A 2 -8.41 -13.14 -3.90
CA LYS A 2 -8.26 -13.58 -2.52
C LYS A 2 -8.85 -12.57 -1.54
N ALA A 3 -9.25 -13.05 -0.38
CA ALA A 3 -9.74 -12.18 0.69
C ALA A 3 -8.58 -11.39 1.31
N PHE A 4 -8.91 -10.24 1.87
CA PHE A 4 -7.96 -9.45 2.64
C PHE A 4 -8.20 -9.67 4.13
N ALA A 5 -7.13 -9.74 4.89
CA ALA A 5 -7.20 -9.89 6.35
C ALA A 5 -6.13 -9.02 7.01
N TRP A 6 -6.32 -8.72 8.28
CA TRP A 6 -5.39 -7.90 9.06
C TRP A 6 -5.66 -8.08 10.54
N ASP A 7 -4.76 -7.57 11.36
CA ASP A 7 -4.93 -7.52 12.81
C ASP A 7 -5.74 -6.27 13.16
N GLU A 8 -6.88 -6.47 13.83
CA GLU A 8 -7.78 -5.36 14.19
C GLU A 8 -7.13 -4.36 15.15
N GLN A 9 -6.29 -4.83 16.06
CA GLN A 9 -5.57 -3.93 16.95
C GLN A 9 -4.63 -3.03 16.18
N LYS A 10 -3.94 -3.59 15.19
CA LYS A 10 -3.06 -2.82 14.31
C LYS A 10 -3.88 -1.79 13.52
N ASN A 11 -5.05 -2.18 13.06
CA ASN A 11 -5.94 -1.28 12.32
C ASN A 11 -6.33 -0.07 13.16
N GLU A 12 -6.69 -0.30 14.41
CA GLU A 12 -7.03 0.80 15.31
C GLU A 12 -5.85 1.73 15.58
N LEU A 13 -4.65 1.16 15.75
CA LEU A 13 -3.44 1.97 15.93
C LEU A 13 -3.16 2.84 14.70
N LEU A 14 -3.32 2.29 13.51
CA LEU A 14 -3.11 3.04 12.27
C LEU A 14 -4.11 4.17 12.12
N LYS A 15 -5.36 3.90 12.45
CA LYS A 15 -6.42 4.91 12.44
C LYS A 15 -6.07 6.07 13.35
N ASP A 16 -5.64 5.75 14.59
CA ASP A 16 -5.34 6.79 15.59
C ASP A 16 -4.06 7.55 15.25
N ASN A 17 -3.03 6.86 14.76
CA ASN A 17 -1.71 7.45 14.56
C ASN A 17 -1.53 8.08 13.18
N ARG A 18 -2.19 7.55 12.16
CA ARG A 18 -1.98 7.96 10.76
C ARG A 18 -3.26 8.35 10.04
N GLY A 19 -4.40 8.14 10.67
CA GLY A 19 -5.68 8.47 10.06
C GLY A 19 -6.03 7.64 8.84
N ILE A 20 -5.51 6.42 8.75
CA ILE A 20 -5.80 5.51 7.65
C ILE A 20 -6.08 4.12 8.19
N THR A 21 -6.95 3.37 7.51
CA THR A 21 -7.35 2.04 7.92
C THR A 21 -7.08 1.02 6.81
N PHE A 22 -7.03 -0.26 7.18
CA PHE A 22 -6.93 -1.32 6.18
C PHE A 22 -8.18 -1.40 5.29
N GLU A 23 -9.35 -1.04 5.83
CA GLU A 23 -10.56 -0.97 5.01
C GLU A 23 -10.41 0.03 3.86
N GLU A 24 -9.80 1.18 4.14
CA GLU A 24 -9.52 2.16 3.10
C GLU A 24 -8.54 1.64 2.06
N VAL A 25 -7.51 0.91 2.50
CA VAL A 25 -6.55 0.28 1.60
C VAL A 25 -7.27 -0.67 0.64
N VAL A 26 -8.11 -1.55 1.18
CA VAL A 26 -8.86 -2.52 0.37
C VAL A 26 -9.80 -1.80 -0.59
N TYR A 27 -10.48 -0.76 -0.12
CA TYR A 27 -11.34 0.05 -0.96
C TYR A 27 -10.58 0.58 -2.18
N HIS A 28 -9.42 1.17 -1.95
CA HIS A 28 -8.62 1.75 -3.03
C HIS A 28 -8.05 0.69 -3.99
N ILE A 29 -7.64 -0.45 -3.46
CA ILE A 29 -7.19 -1.56 -4.30
C ILE A 29 -8.31 -1.99 -5.25
N ASN A 30 -9.53 -2.10 -4.74
CA ASN A 30 -10.67 -2.55 -5.52
C ASN A 30 -11.19 -1.49 -6.50
N HIS A 31 -10.78 -0.25 -6.35
CA HIS A 31 -11.23 0.85 -7.20
C HIS A 31 -10.16 1.36 -8.15
N GLY A 32 -9.14 0.53 -8.41
CA GLY A 32 -8.16 0.85 -9.44
C GLY A 32 -6.99 1.69 -9.00
N ASP A 33 -6.76 1.84 -7.71
CA ASP A 33 -5.68 2.66 -7.18
C ASP A 33 -4.43 1.86 -6.79
N LEU A 34 -4.40 0.57 -7.14
CA LEU A 34 -3.21 -0.25 -6.94
C LEU A 34 -2.19 0.10 -8.04
N LEU A 35 -1.07 0.66 -7.63
CA LEU A 35 -0.04 1.10 -8.57
C LEU A 35 0.96 -0.01 -8.88
N ALA A 36 1.27 -0.85 -7.90
CA ALA A 36 2.22 -1.94 -8.09
C ALA A 36 2.07 -2.99 -7.00
N LYS A 37 2.52 -4.20 -7.32
CA LYS A 37 2.68 -5.31 -6.39
C LYS A 37 4.11 -5.79 -6.54
N LEU A 38 4.92 -5.63 -5.52
CA LEU A 38 6.36 -5.85 -5.59
C LEU A 38 6.84 -6.74 -4.44
N ASP A 39 8.04 -7.30 -4.60
CA ASP A 39 8.70 -7.95 -3.49
C ASP A 39 9.09 -6.92 -2.44
N HIS A 40 9.18 -7.35 -1.18
CA HIS A 40 9.60 -6.44 -0.12
C HIS A 40 11.00 -5.90 -0.43
N PRO A 41 11.25 -4.58 -0.27
CA PRO A 41 12.57 -4.00 -0.58
C PRO A 41 13.71 -4.66 0.18
N ASN A 42 13.45 -5.16 1.39
CA ASN A 42 14.43 -5.93 2.14
C ASN A 42 14.03 -7.40 2.12
N SER A 43 14.22 -8.05 0.98
CA SER A 43 13.81 -9.43 0.78
C SER A 43 14.67 -10.42 1.56
N VAL A 44 15.86 -10.02 1.98
CA VAL A 44 16.72 -10.87 2.81
C VAL A 44 16.13 -11.03 4.21
N ARG A 45 15.68 -9.92 4.80
CA ARG A 45 15.07 -9.94 6.13
C ARG A 45 13.62 -10.42 6.11
N TYR A 46 12.89 -10.10 5.01
CA TYR A 46 11.47 -10.42 4.88
C TYR A 46 11.21 -11.22 3.61
N PRO A 47 11.75 -12.46 3.53
CA PRO A 47 11.73 -13.23 2.27
C PRO A 47 10.33 -13.64 1.81
N HIS A 48 9.35 -13.65 2.71
CA HIS A 48 7.98 -14.06 2.36
C HIS A 48 7.02 -12.89 2.30
N GLN A 49 7.52 -11.66 2.41
CA GLN A 49 6.67 -10.49 2.33
C GLN A 49 6.77 -9.82 0.97
N GLN A 50 5.64 -9.33 0.53
CA GLN A 50 5.53 -8.49 -0.66
C GLN A 50 4.91 -7.17 -0.24
N ILE A 51 4.83 -6.22 -1.15
CA ILE A 51 4.19 -4.94 -0.87
C ILE A 51 3.18 -4.60 -1.96
N PHE A 52 2.06 -4.03 -1.54
CA PHE A 52 1.18 -3.30 -2.43
C PHE A 52 1.57 -1.82 -2.37
N VAL A 53 1.69 -1.19 -3.52
CA VAL A 53 1.89 0.27 -3.62
C VAL A 53 0.57 0.84 -4.08
N ILE A 54 -0.07 1.65 -3.25
CA ILE A 54 -1.40 2.16 -3.54
C ILE A 54 -1.45 3.67 -3.45
N LYS A 55 -2.34 4.25 -4.25
CA LYS A 55 -2.62 5.68 -4.19
C LYS A 55 -3.90 5.89 -3.39
N VAL A 56 -3.81 6.72 -2.37
CA VAL A 56 -4.96 7.15 -1.59
C VAL A 56 -4.99 8.66 -1.64
N GLU A 57 -5.95 9.21 -2.37
CA GLU A 57 -6.05 10.63 -2.66
C GLU A 57 -4.78 11.12 -3.37
N GLU A 58 -4.03 12.04 -2.79
CA GLU A 58 -2.83 12.58 -3.42
C GLU A 58 -1.54 12.03 -2.83
N TYR A 59 -1.62 10.88 -2.16
CA TYR A 59 -0.47 10.30 -1.50
C TYR A 59 -0.34 8.81 -1.80
N VAL A 60 0.90 8.31 -1.80
CA VAL A 60 1.18 6.90 -2.06
C VAL A 60 1.58 6.22 -0.75
N TYR A 61 0.98 5.07 -0.52
CA TYR A 61 1.24 4.24 0.65
C TYR A 61 1.79 2.90 0.22
N VAL A 62 2.66 2.34 1.06
CA VAL A 62 3.21 1.01 0.89
C VAL A 62 2.60 0.11 1.96
N VAL A 63 2.04 -1.02 1.54
CA VAL A 63 1.36 -1.94 2.45
C VAL A 63 2.02 -3.31 2.34
N PRO A 64 2.93 -3.64 3.27
CA PRO A 64 3.49 -4.99 3.32
C PRO A 64 2.43 -6.02 3.63
N PHE A 65 2.54 -7.16 2.98
CA PHE A 65 1.59 -8.24 3.18
C PHE A 65 2.25 -9.60 2.99
N VAL A 66 1.58 -10.62 3.53
CA VAL A 66 1.94 -12.02 3.31
C VAL A 66 0.77 -12.68 2.58
N GLU A 67 1.07 -13.38 1.51
CA GLU A 67 0.06 -14.04 0.71
C GLU A 67 0.06 -15.54 0.99
N ASP A 68 -1.12 -16.13 1.22
CA ASP A 68 -1.28 -17.58 1.23
C ASP A 68 -2.32 -17.96 0.16
N LYS A 69 -2.79 -19.20 0.18
CA LYS A 69 -3.71 -19.69 -0.85
C LYS A 69 -5.06 -18.99 -0.85
N GLU A 70 -5.46 -18.47 0.31
CA GLU A 70 -6.81 -17.96 0.48
C GLU A 70 -6.89 -16.47 0.68
N ARG A 71 -5.79 -15.83 1.12
CA ARG A 71 -5.86 -14.43 1.50
C ARG A 71 -4.55 -13.70 1.41
N TYR A 72 -4.68 -12.37 1.39
CA TYR A 72 -3.58 -11.43 1.60
C TYR A 72 -3.69 -10.93 3.04
N PHE A 73 -2.68 -11.21 3.86
CA PHE A 73 -2.65 -10.70 5.22
C PHE A 73 -1.83 -9.41 5.26
N LEU A 74 -2.52 -8.30 5.45
CA LEU A 74 -1.91 -6.96 5.43
C LEU A 74 -1.25 -6.68 6.77
N LYS A 75 0.04 -6.31 6.76
CA LYS A 75 0.83 -6.18 7.97
C LYS A 75 0.79 -4.78 8.56
N THR A 76 0.91 -3.76 7.74
CA THR A 76 0.88 -2.37 8.17
C THR A 76 0.63 -1.47 6.96
N ILE A 77 0.54 -0.16 7.21
CA ILE A 77 0.36 0.85 6.16
C ILE A 77 1.42 1.92 6.40
N ILE A 78 2.27 2.15 5.42
CA ILE A 78 3.40 3.08 5.55
C ILE A 78 3.27 4.18 4.50
N PRO A 79 3.17 5.46 4.89
CA PRO A 79 3.21 6.53 3.92
C PRO A 79 4.60 6.60 3.30
N SER A 80 4.67 6.75 2.00
CA SER A 80 5.94 6.73 1.29
C SER A 80 6.12 8.00 0.47
N ARG A 81 6.98 8.89 0.95
CA ARG A 81 7.35 10.09 0.20
C ARG A 81 8.02 9.75 -1.11
N LYS A 82 8.90 8.76 -1.07
CA LYS A 82 9.63 8.34 -2.26
C LYS A 82 8.66 7.83 -3.33
N SER A 83 7.76 6.93 -2.98
CA SER A 83 6.80 6.39 -3.92
C SER A 83 5.81 7.46 -4.39
N THR A 84 5.37 8.33 -3.50
CA THR A 84 4.51 9.45 -3.88
C THR A 84 5.21 10.31 -4.93
N ARG A 85 6.48 10.63 -4.70
CA ARG A 85 7.25 11.43 -5.64
C ARG A 85 7.42 10.71 -6.96
N GLU A 86 7.75 9.43 -6.94
CA GLU A 86 7.98 8.66 -8.16
C GLU A 86 6.71 8.51 -9.00
N PHE A 87 5.60 8.11 -8.37
CA PHE A 87 4.38 7.83 -9.11
C PHE A 87 3.59 9.08 -9.49
N LEU A 88 3.57 10.09 -8.64
CA LEU A 88 2.80 11.29 -8.91
C LEU A 88 3.61 12.35 -9.65
N LYS A 89 4.92 12.37 -9.47
CA LYS A 89 5.79 13.32 -10.15
C LYS A 89 5.80 13.11 -11.67
N GLU A 90 5.73 11.88 -12.12
CA GLU A 90 5.69 11.60 -13.56
C GLU A 90 4.50 12.28 -14.21
N ARG A 91 3.35 12.26 -13.53
CA ARG A 91 2.16 12.94 -14.02
C ARG A 91 2.33 14.45 -14.03
N LYS A 92 2.97 15.00 -13.00
CA LYS A 92 3.27 16.43 -12.94
C LYS A 92 4.28 16.84 -14.00
N GLY A 93 5.27 15.98 -14.24
CA GLY A 93 6.26 16.23 -15.28
C GLY A 93 5.62 16.42 -16.63
N ASP A 94 4.61 15.62 -16.94
CA ASP A 94 3.85 15.74 -18.19
C ASP A 94 3.14 17.08 -18.27
N TYR A 95 2.59 17.55 -17.18
CA TYR A 95 1.96 18.86 -17.13
C TYR A 95 2.94 20.00 -17.33
N GLU A 96 4.09 19.91 -16.70
CA GLU A 96 5.09 20.98 -16.72
C GLU A 96 5.75 21.10 -18.09
N ILE A 97 5.92 19.99 -18.76
CA ILE A 97 6.52 19.97 -20.09
C ILE A 97 5.53 20.43 -21.12
N GLY A 98 4.28 20.09 -20.91
CA GLY A 98 3.22 20.53 -21.79
C GLY A 98 2.85 21.95 -21.49
#